data_a900eab2f562472b523af14c5ba48bcc
#
_entry.id   a900eab2f562472b523af14c5ba48bcc
#
_cell.length_a   1.000
_cell.length_b   1.000
_cell.length_c   1.000
_cell.angle_alpha   90.00
_cell.angle_beta   90.00
_cell.angle_gamma   90.00
#
_symmetry.space_group_name_H-M   'P 1'
#
loop_
_entity.id
_entity.type
_entity.pdbx_description
1 polymer ?
#
loop_
_entity_poly.entity_id
_entity_poly.type
_entity_poly.pdbx_seq_one_letter_code
_entity_poly.pdbx_strand_id
1 'polypeptide(L)'
;MYKDKYVFALLVSFIDRNHFNYLVSKYGGDKYVKFFSCWNQLLTLIFGQLSNRESLRDLTVGINVHQKKSYHLRFGKHVTKSNLAKANQNRDNRIFEDFAYFLVDEARRKRAVDIFKLDGNVYTFDSTTIDLCLDVFWWAKFRKHKGGIKIHTLYDIETQIPTFFHITSAKVNDVNAMDVIPYEIGSYYVFDRGYNDFKRLYRIKTLDSFFVVRSKKNLQYKCVKWSRRLPQNILSDAEIELTGYYPHQYYPESLRLVQYWDEELNREFTYLTNAKRLSALQIANLYKK
;
A
#
# COMPACT_ATOMS: atom_id res chain seq x y z
N MET A 1 24.89 -1.75 24.35
CA MET A 1 24.25 -3.05 24.54
C MET A 1 22.99 -2.87 25.36
N TYR A 2 21.81 -3.16 24.82
CA TYR A 2 20.49 -2.80 25.39
C TYR A 2 19.99 -3.85 26.41
N LYS A 3 20.80 -4.24 27.37
CA LYS A 3 20.54 -5.39 28.25
C LYS A 3 19.27 -5.33 29.11
N ASP A 4 18.63 -4.15 29.28
CA ASP A 4 17.52 -3.98 30.22
C ASP A 4 16.29 -3.26 29.64
N LYS A 5 16.17 -3.15 28.32
CA LYS A 5 15.00 -2.53 27.69
C LYS A 5 14.03 -3.57 27.16
N TYR A 6 12.75 -3.41 27.47
CA TYR A 6 11.69 -4.19 26.79
C TYR A 6 11.69 -3.94 25.31
N VAL A 7 11.46 -4.98 24.50
CA VAL A 7 11.43 -4.91 23.02
C VAL A 7 10.53 -3.77 22.52
N PHE A 8 9.34 -3.62 23.11
CA PHE A 8 8.43 -2.53 22.76
C PHE A 8 9.05 -1.14 23.03
N ALA A 9 9.69 -0.93 24.19
CA ALA A 9 10.34 0.34 24.51
C ALA A 9 11.52 0.65 23.56
N LEU A 10 12.21 -0.40 23.09
CA LEU A 10 13.26 -0.27 22.09
C LEU A 10 12.66 0.16 20.76
N LEU A 11 11.60 -0.48 20.27
CA LEU A 11 10.91 -0.11 19.04
C LEU A 11 10.42 1.35 19.10
N VAL A 12 9.79 1.75 20.20
CA VAL A 12 9.32 3.13 20.41
C VAL A 12 10.49 4.14 20.41
N SER A 13 11.71 3.71 20.78
CA SER A 13 12.86 4.63 20.79
C SER A 13 13.32 5.07 19.40
N PHE A 14 12.93 4.39 18.33
CA PHE A 14 13.19 4.79 16.94
C PHE A 14 12.18 5.82 16.42
N ILE A 15 11.06 6.02 17.12
CA ILE A 15 10.02 6.96 16.71
C ILE A 15 10.42 8.38 17.09
N ASP A 16 10.43 9.30 16.13
CA ASP A 16 10.67 10.73 16.39
C ASP A 16 9.49 11.36 17.12
N ARG A 17 9.60 11.43 18.45
CA ARG A 17 8.59 12.04 19.30
C ARG A 17 8.44 13.54 19.07
N ASN A 18 9.51 14.23 18.71
CA ASN A 18 9.47 15.68 18.52
C ASN A 18 8.64 16.03 17.29
N HIS A 19 8.87 15.33 16.19
CA HIS A 19 8.05 15.50 14.99
C HIS A 19 6.60 15.12 15.24
N PHE A 20 6.33 14.02 15.94
CA PHE A 20 4.96 13.65 16.32
C PHE A 20 4.27 14.75 17.16
N ASN A 21 4.96 15.29 18.17
CA ASN A 21 4.43 16.37 19.01
C ASN A 21 4.18 17.66 18.20
N TYR A 22 5.00 17.96 17.21
CA TYR A 22 4.76 19.05 16.27
C TYR A 22 3.43 18.86 15.54
N LEU A 23 3.15 17.66 15.00
CA LEU A 23 1.88 17.35 14.33
C LEU A 23 0.69 17.41 15.30
N VAL A 24 0.84 16.91 16.53
CA VAL A 24 -0.18 17.03 17.58
C VAL A 24 -0.53 18.50 17.83
N SER A 25 0.46 19.36 17.91
CA SER A 25 0.27 20.81 18.09
C SER A 25 -0.38 21.45 16.86
N LYS A 26 0.09 21.11 15.66
CA LYS A 26 -0.45 21.59 14.37
C LYS A 26 -1.97 21.34 14.25
N TYR A 27 -2.43 20.16 14.66
CA TYR A 27 -3.84 19.75 14.58
C TYR A 27 -4.62 19.86 15.90
N GLY A 28 -3.99 20.39 16.95
CA GLY A 28 -4.65 20.61 18.25
C GLY A 28 -5.08 19.31 18.95
N GLY A 29 -4.42 18.19 18.69
CA GLY A 29 -4.86 16.86 19.12
C GLY A 29 -4.91 16.64 20.63
N ASP A 30 -4.09 17.36 21.39
CA ASP A 30 -4.06 17.30 22.87
C ASP A 30 -4.72 18.53 23.54
N LYS A 31 -5.46 19.36 22.77
CA LYS A 31 -6.20 20.49 23.35
C LYS A 31 -7.24 19.98 24.36
N TYR A 32 -7.19 20.49 25.58
CA TYR A 32 -8.03 20.09 26.71
C TYR A 32 -7.84 18.62 27.18
N VAL A 33 -6.78 17.93 26.74
CA VAL A 33 -6.50 16.57 27.19
C VAL A 33 -5.69 16.59 28.49
N LYS A 34 -6.22 15.94 29.55
CA LYS A 34 -5.55 15.87 30.87
C LYS A 34 -4.60 14.70 31.03
N PHE A 35 -4.95 13.51 30.54
CA PHE A 35 -4.22 12.29 30.88
C PHE A 35 -3.86 11.39 29.68
N PHE A 36 -4.77 11.21 28.73
CA PHE A 36 -4.56 10.29 27.60
C PHE A 36 -4.19 11.07 26.35
N SER A 37 -2.90 11.40 26.22
CA SER A 37 -2.37 12.18 25.10
C SER A 37 -2.42 11.43 23.75
N CYS A 38 -2.25 12.17 22.63
CA CYS A 38 -2.10 11.56 21.30
C CYS A 38 -0.90 10.60 21.24
N TRP A 39 0.18 10.92 21.96
CA TRP A 39 1.32 10.01 22.10
C TRP A 39 0.92 8.69 22.75
N ASN A 40 0.17 8.75 23.83
CA ASN A 40 -0.31 7.53 24.50
C ASN A 40 -1.26 6.73 23.61
N GLN A 41 -2.09 7.40 22.81
CA GLN A 41 -2.94 6.74 21.81
C GLN A 41 -2.10 6.02 20.76
N LEU A 42 -1.11 6.70 20.16
CA LEU A 42 -0.20 6.11 19.18
C LEU A 42 0.46 4.83 19.75
N LEU A 43 1.07 4.93 20.92
CA LEU A 43 1.71 3.77 21.54
C LEU A 43 0.74 2.65 21.84
N THR A 44 -0.47 2.98 22.29
CA THR A 44 -1.54 2.01 22.56
C THR A 44 -1.92 1.24 21.30
N LEU A 45 -2.12 1.95 20.18
CA LEU A 45 -2.48 1.33 18.90
C LEU A 45 -1.33 0.48 18.34
N ILE A 46 -0.09 0.96 18.39
CA ILE A 46 1.10 0.20 17.98
C ILE A 46 1.24 -1.08 18.82
N PHE A 47 1.08 -0.98 20.14
CA PHE A 47 1.10 -2.16 21.03
C PHE A 47 0.00 -3.16 20.65
N GLY A 48 -1.21 -2.68 20.37
CA GLY A 48 -2.33 -3.50 19.94
C GLY A 48 -2.01 -4.28 18.66
N GLN A 49 -1.47 -3.61 17.69
CA GLN A 49 -1.11 -4.21 16.40
C GLN A 49 0.02 -5.24 16.55
N LEU A 50 1.08 -4.90 17.29
CA LEU A 50 2.22 -5.80 17.50
C LEU A 50 1.91 -7.01 18.40
N SER A 51 0.88 -6.92 19.24
CA SER A 51 0.45 -8.01 20.15
C SER A 51 -0.82 -8.72 19.66
N ASN A 52 -1.23 -8.52 18.39
CA ASN A 52 -2.39 -9.16 17.76
C ASN A 52 -3.69 -9.03 18.56
N ARG A 53 -3.99 -7.82 19.07
CA ARG A 53 -5.22 -7.58 19.84
C ARG A 53 -6.41 -7.34 18.90
N GLU A 54 -7.50 -8.06 19.12
CA GLU A 54 -8.66 -8.06 18.25
C GLU A 54 -9.70 -6.98 18.59
N SER A 55 -9.67 -6.45 19.81
CA SER A 55 -10.64 -5.45 20.26
C SER A 55 -10.04 -4.41 21.20
N LEU A 56 -10.71 -3.23 21.31
CA LEU A 56 -10.31 -2.20 22.27
C LEU A 56 -10.36 -2.71 23.73
N ARG A 57 -11.25 -3.67 24.05
CA ARG A 57 -11.32 -4.28 25.38
C ARG A 57 -10.09 -5.16 25.62
N ASP A 58 -9.79 -6.06 24.70
CA ASP A 58 -8.63 -6.94 24.78
C ASP A 58 -7.32 -6.13 24.86
N LEU A 59 -7.21 -5.09 24.00
CA LEU A 59 -6.08 -4.18 24.02
C LEU A 59 -5.86 -3.51 25.38
N THR A 60 -6.92 -2.96 25.98
CA THR A 60 -6.81 -2.29 27.28
C THR A 60 -6.52 -3.27 28.43
N VAL A 61 -7.05 -4.48 28.38
CA VAL A 61 -6.70 -5.56 29.34
C VAL A 61 -5.21 -5.91 29.19
N GLY A 62 -4.72 -6.14 27.95
CA GLY A 62 -3.32 -6.47 27.70
C GLY A 62 -2.35 -5.41 28.20
N ILE A 63 -2.66 -4.12 28.01
CA ILE A 63 -1.82 -3.03 28.54
C ILE A 63 -1.86 -2.99 30.07
N ASN A 64 -3.03 -3.19 30.67
CA ASN A 64 -3.20 -3.09 32.12
C ASN A 64 -2.54 -4.23 32.90
N VAL A 65 -2.41 -5.41 32.31
CA VAL A 65 -1.58 -6.51 32.87
C VAL A 65 -0.13 -6.05 33.07
N HIS A 66 0.35 -5.16 32.23
CA HIS A 66 1.70 -4.60 32.29
C HIS A 66 1.78 -3.26 33.03
N GLN A 67 0.78 -2.87 33.82
CA GLN A 67 0.68 -1.55 34.44
C GLN A 67 1.91 -1.18 35.27
N LYS A 68 2.48 -2.14 36.05
CA LYS A 68 3.72 -1.93 36.81
C LYS A 68 4.94 -1.62 35.94
N LYS A 69 4.88 -1.97 34.65
CA LYS A 69 5.93 -1.78 33.65
C LYS A 69 5.62 -0.61 32.69
N SER A 70 4.46 0.03 32.83
CA SER A 70 3.96 1.06 31.91
C SER A 70 4.93 2.23 31.74
N TYR A 71 5.61 2.63 32.82
CA TYR A 71 6.66 3.65 32.77
C TYR A 71 7.82 3.24 31.85
N HIS A 72 8.32 2.00 31.99
CA HIS A 72 9.39 1.45 31.16
C HIS A 72 8.97 1.21 29.71
N LEU A 73 7.67 0.97 29.50
CA LEU A 73 7.06 0.85 28.17
C LEU A 73 6.71 2.20 27.55
N ARG A 74 6.99 3.31 28.26
CA ARG A 74 6.68 4.69 27.87
C ARG A 74 5.18 4.99 27.71
N PHE A 75 4.31 4.12 28.20
CA PHE A 75 2.89 4.46 28.36
C PHE A 75 2.75 5.46 29.50
N GLY A 76 1.81 6.37 29.38
CA GLY A 76 1.43 7.26 30.47
C GLY A 76 0.64 6.55 31.56
N LYS A 77 -0.34 7.26 32.11
CA LYS A 77 -1.26 6.71 33.10
C LYS A 77 -2.19 5.66 32.47
N HIS A 78 -2.93 4.95 33.35
CA HIS A 78 -3.88 3.90 33.02
C HIS A 78 -4.75 4.20 31.75
N VAL A 79 -4.79 3.23 30.83
CA VAL A 79 -5.59 3.31 29.59
C VAL A 79 -6.92 2.61 29.83
N THR A 80 -8.02 3.36 29.71
CA THR A 80 -9.36 2.79 29.75
C THR A 80 -9.93 2.63 28.35
N LYS A 81 -10.81 1.62 28.16
CA LYS A 81 -11.53 1.42 26.91
C LYS A 81 -12.27 2.70 26.45
N SER A 82 -12.93 3.39 27.40
CA SER A 82 -13.68 4.61 27.11
C SER A 82 -12.79 5.75 26.64
N ASN A 83 -11.62 5.94 27.28
CA ASN A 83 -10.68 6.98 26.88
C ASN A 83 -10.11 6.70 25.49
N LEU A 84 -9.74 5.45 25.20
CA LEU A 84 -9.24 5.05 23.89
C LEU A 84 -10.32 5.21 22.81
N ALA A 85 -11.55 4.78 23.06
CA ALA A 85 -12.66 4.93 22.13
C ALA A 85 -12.95 6.42 21.82
N LYS A 86 -13.04 7.28 22.85
CA LYS A 86 -13.23 8.73 22.67
C LYS A 86 -12.06 9.37 21.91
N ALA A 87 -10.83 8.96 22.19
CA ALA A 87 -9.68 9.46 21.48
C ALA A 87 -9.73 9.09 19.98
N ASN A 88 -10.08 7.85 19.66
CA ASN A 88 -10.23 7.40 18.27
C ASN A 88 -11.38 8.12 17.53
N GLN A 89 -12.44 8.50 18.24
CA GLN A 89 -13.58 9.19 17.65
C GLN A 89 -13.32 10.67 17.40
N ASN A 90 -12.64 11.35 18.34
CA ASN A 90 -12.64 12.83 18.39
C ASN A 90 -11.32 13.44 17.90
N ARG A 91 -10.24 12.69 17.83
CA ARG A 91 -8.95 13.22 17.40
C ARG A 91 -8.85 13.27 15.88
N ASP A 92 -8.17 14.30 15.40
CA ASP A 92 -7.91 14.47 13.98
C ASP A 92 -6.99 13.34 13.48
N ASN A 93 -7.46 12.57 12.50
CA ASN A 93 -6.72 11.44 11.92
C ASN A 93 -5.45 11.92 11.18
N ARG A 94 -5.41 13.17 10.70
CA ARG A 94 -4.26 13.73 9.99
C ARG A 94 -2.99 13.76 10.84
N ILE A 95 -3.11 13.77 12.16
CA ILE A 95 -1.96 13.62 13.07
C ILE A 95 -1.21 12.33 12.77
N PHE A 96 -1.95 11.24 12.64
CA PHE A 96 -1.39 9.90 12.43
C PHE A 96 -1.01 9.67 10.97
N GLU A 97 -1.79 10.21 10.05
CA GLU A 97 -1.54 10.13 8.60
C GLU A 97 -0.26 10.87 8.20
N ASP A 98 -0.13 12.16 8.55
CA ASP A 98 1.09 12.95 8.28
C ASP A 98 2.32 12.30 8.96
N PHE A 99 2.12 11.73 10.16
CA PHE A 99 3.21 11.05 10.85
C PHE A 99 3.62 9.74 10.16
N ALA A 100 2.66 8.98 9.63
CA ALA A 100 2.96 7.78 8.85
C ALA A 100 3.77 8.12 7.59
N TYR A 101 3.41 9.17 6.85
CA TYR A 101 4.18 9.64 5.70
C TYR A 101 5.57 10.13 6.08
N PHE A 102 5.71 10.85 7.19
CA PHE A 102 7.04 11.21 7.71
C PHE A 102 7.92 9.98 7.98
N LEU A 103 7.36 8.94 8.60
CA LEU A 103 8.10 7.69 8.86
C LEU A 103 8.45 6.94 7.56
N VAL A 104 7.57 6.99 6.55
CA VAL A 104 7.86 6.44 5.21
C VAL A 104 9.06 7.14 4.61
N ASP A 105 9.11 8.46 4.62
CA ASP A 105 10.23 9.24 4.07
C ASP A 105 11.55 8.95 4.80
N GLU A 106 11.51 8.84 6.13
CA GLU A 106 12.65 8.45 6.94
C GLU A 106 13.17 7.05 6.59
N ALA A 107 12.25 6.09 6.44
CA ALA A 107 12.58 4.72 6.14
C ALA A 107 13.15 4.58 4.72
N ARG A 108 12.57 5.26 3.73
CA ARG A 108 13.08 5.27 2.34
C ARG A 108 14.50 5.82 2.26
N ARG A 109 14.80 6.92 2.96
CA ARG A 109 16.16 7.49 3.01
C ARG A 109 17.20 6.53 3.60
N LYS A 110 16.81 5.64 4.49
CA LYS A 110 17.70 4.68 5.18
C LYS A 110 17.86 3.35 4.45
N ARG A 111 16.95 3.02 3.54
CA ARG A 111 16.88 1.71 2.89
C ARG A 111 16.94 1.82 1.36
N ALA A 112 18.03 2.36 0.84
CA ALA A 112 18.29 2.32 -0.59
C ALA A 112 18.86 0.93 -0.97
N VAL A 113 18.02 0.07 -1.55
CA VAL A 113 18.43 -1.23 -2.11
C VAL A 113 17.92 -1.30 -3.54
N ASP A 114 18.83 -1.45 -4.49
CA ASP A 114 18.52 -1.61 -5.92
C ASP A 114 18.41 -3.11 -6.26
N ILE A 115 17.21 -3.68 -6.10
CA ILE A 115 16.94 -5.10 -6.35
C ILE A 115 16.87 -5.39 -7.85
N PHE A 116 16.26 -4.49 -8.62
CA PHE A 116 16.00 -4.70 -10.05
C PHE A 116 17.06 -4.10 -10.96
N LYS A 117 17.95 -3.25 -10.44
CA LYS A 117 18.95 -2.51 -11.23
C LYS A 117 18.30 -1.75 -12.40
N LEU A 118 17.25 -1.03 -12.11
CA LEU A 118 16.52 -0.18 -13.04
C LEU A 118 16.77 1.30 -12.74
N ASP A 119 16.61 2.14 -13.76
CA ASP A 119 16.76 3.59 -13.61
C ASP A 119 15.54 4.27 -12.96
N GLY A 120 14.73 3.54 -12.19
CA GLY A 120 13.54 4.06 -11.53
C GLY A 120 13.00 3.11 -10.48
N ASN A 121 12.23 3.64 -9.55
CA ASN A 121 11.61 2.87 -8.46
C ASN A 121 10.57 1.87 -9.01
N VAL A 122 10.38 0.77 -8.29
CA VAL A 122 9.41 -0.26 -8.65
C VAL A 122 8.33 -0.34 -7.59
N TYR A 123 7.10 -0.08 -8.00
CA TYR A 123 5.93 -0.07 -7.13
C TYR A 123 4.93 -1.15 -7.50
N THR A 124 4.33 -1.79 -6.50
CA THR A 124 3.09 -2.56 -6.69
C THR A 124 1.92 -1.85 -6.05
N PHE A 125 0.75 -1.97 -6.65
CA PHE A 125 -0.47 -1.36 -6.15
C PHE A 125 -1.56 -2.40 -5.99
N ASP A 126 -2.11 -2.50 -4.78
CA ASP A 126 -3.19 -3.42 -4.47
C ASP A 126 -4.13 -2.85 -3.41
N SER A 127 -5.27 -3.51 -3.23
CA SER A 127 -6.28 -3.12 -2.24
C SER A 127 -6.59 -4.24 -1.26
N THR A 128 -6.72 -3.88 0.00
CA THR A 128 -7.19 -4.77 1.05
C THR A 128 -8.55 -4.29 1.55
N THR A 129 -9.54 -5.20 1.61
CA THR A 129 -10.86 -4.89 2.18
C THR A 129 -10.88 -5.21 3.67
N ILE A 130 -11.33 -4.26 4.48
CA ILE A 130 -11.55 -4.41 5.91
C ILE A 130 -13.06 -4.41 6.15
N ASP A 131 -13.59 -5.52 6.68
CA ASP A 131 -15.00 -5.62 7.06
C ASP A 131 -15.28 -4.78 8.31
N LEU A 132 -16.38 -4.03 8.28
CA LEU A 132 -16.81 -3.16 9.35
C LEU A 132 -18.22 -3.53 9.83
N CYS A 133 -18.47 -3.39 11.13
CA CYS A 133 -19.80 -3.53 11.71
C CYS A 133 -20.72 -2.38 11.26
N LEU A 134 -21.82 -2.69 10.56
CA LEU A 134 -22.75 -1.68 10.03
C LEU A 134 -23.45 -0.87 11.11
N ASP A 135 -23.69 -1.45 12.29
CA ASP A 135 -24.35 -0.74 13.40
C ASP A 135 -23.54 0.45 13.90
N VAL A 136 -22.21 0.39 13.71
CA VAL A 136 -21.28 1.46 14.08
C VAL A 136 -20.89 2.31 12.87
N PHE A 137 -20.72 1.67 11.71
CA PHE A 137 -20.21 2.28 10.47
C PHE A 137 -21.25 2.25 9.35
N TRP A 138 -22.45 2.75 9.60
CA TRP A 138 -23.59 2.75 8.67
C TRP A 138 -23.27 3.40 7.31
N TRP A 139 -22.38 4.35 7.26
CA TRP A 139 -21.92 5.03 6.05
C TRP A 139 -21.04 4.13 5.16
N ALA A 140 -20.40 3.12 5.73
CA ALA A 140 -19.53 2.19 5.03
C ALA A 140 -20.28 0.97 4.45
N LYS A 141 -21.60 1.03 4.29
CA LYS A 141 -22.43 -0.05 3.76
C LYS A 141 -21.91 -0.52 2.39
N PHE A 142 -21.52 -1.78 2.32
CA PHE A 142 -20.95 -2.42 1.12
C PHE A 142 -21.89 -3.46 0.52
N ARG A 143 -22.49 -4.34 1.35
CA ARG A 143 -23.50 -5.32 0.97
C ARG A 143 -24.72 -5.18 1.87
N LYS A 144 -25.82 -5.93 1.57
CA LYS A 144 -27.09 -5.81 2.30
C LYS A 144 -26.93 -5.85 3.82
N HIS A 145 -25.96 -6.63 4.32
CA HIS A 145 -25.68 -6.83 5.77
C HIS A 145 -24.21 -6.65 6.16
N LYS A 146 -23.37 -6.03 5.31
CA LYS A 146 -21.95 -5.82 5.59
C LYS A 146 -21.52 -4.41 5.27
N GLY A 147 -20.75 -3.80 6.19
CA GLY A 147 -19.96 -2.62 5.94
C GLY A 147 -18.52 -2.98 5.59
N GLY A 148 -17.83 -2.12 4.89
CA GLY A 148 -16.42 -2.30 4.60
C GLY A 148 -15.77 -1.06 4.03
N ILE A 149 -14.50 -0.95 4.30
CA ILE A 149 -13.59 0.01 3.65
C ILE A 149 -12.52 -0.76 2.89
N LYS A 150 -11.95 -0.10 1.89
CA LYS A 150 -10.75 -0.58 1.20
C LYS A 150 -9.59 0.34 1.53
N ILE A 151 -8.44 -0.26 1.80
CA ILE A 151 -7.16 0.43 1.86
C ILE A 151 -6.41 0.07 0.59
N HIS A 152 -6.23 1.04 -0.29
CA HIS A 152 -5.42 0.93 -1.49
C HIS A 152 -4.01 1.34 -1.11
N THR A 153 -3.04 0.48 -1.37
CA THR A 153 -1.65 0.68 -0.95
C THR A 153 -0.72 0.66 -2.16
N LEU A 154 0.10 1.70 -2.30
CA LEU A 154 1.25 1.69 -3.18
C LEU A 154 2.47 1.25 -2.37
N TYR A 155 3.06 0.15 -2.75
CA TYR A 155 4.17 -0.48 -2.04
C TYR A 155 5.43 -0.43 -2.90
N ASP A 156 6.49 0.13 -2.35
CA ASP A 156 7.80 0.13 -2.98
C ASP A 156 8.46 -1.23 -2.73
N ILE A 157 8.67 -1.99 -3.79
CA ILE A 157 9.19 -3.36 -3.71
C ILE A 157 10.66 -3.36 -3.27
N GLU A 158 11.43 -2.34 -3.66
CA GLU A 158 12.86 -2.27 -3.35
C GLU A 158 13.11 -1.93 -1.89
N THR A 159 12.40 -0.94 -1.37
CA THR A 159 12.51 -0.56 0.04
C THR A 159 11.67 -1.44 0.96
N GLN A 160 10.70 -2.17 0.40
CA GLN A 160 9.70 -2.96 1.13
C GLN A 160 8.87 -2.11 2.10
N ILE A 161 8.51 -0.91 1.67
CA ILE A 161 7.77 0.06 2.48
C ILE A 161 6.53 0.52 1.72
N PRO A 162 5.35 0.60 2.35
CA PRO A 162 4.20 1.26 1.76
C PRO A 162 4.50 2.77 1.64
N THR A 163 4.41 3.30 0.41
CA THR A 163 4.75 4.70 0.12
C THR A 163 3.54 5.60 0.03
N PHE A 164 2.39 5.02 -0.27
CA PHE A 164 1.12 5.74 -0.36
C PHE A 164 -0.03 4.81 0.03
N PHE A 165 -1.05 5.36 0.69
CA PHE A 165 -2.29 4.65 0.97
C PHE A 165 -3.49 5.58 0.81
N HIS A 166 -4.56 5.02 0.27
CA HIS A 166 -5.82 5.72 0.05
C HIS A 166 -6.98 4.86 0.56
N ILE A 167 -7.84 5.47 1.37
CA ILE A 167 -8.97 4.76 2.00
C ILE A 167 -10.26 5.13 1.26
N THR A 168 -11.00 4.11 0.84
CA THR A 168 -12.31 4.28 0.22
C THR A 168 -13.36 3.40 0.87
N SER A 169 -14.64 3.70 0.62
CA SER A 169 -15.71 2.73 0.88
C SER A 169 -15.48 1.47 0.01
N ALA A 170 -15.76 0.29 0.55
CA ALA A 170 -15.64 -0.97 -0.18
C ALA A 170 -16.51 -1.07 -1.45
N LYS A 171 -17.45 -0.14 -1.66
CA LYS A 171 -18.22 0.00 -2.91
C LYS A 171 -17.38 0.51 -4.09
N VAL A 172 -16.34 1.26 -3.81
CA VAL A 172 -15.51 1.87 -4.86
C VAL A 172 -14.76 0.77 -5.59
N ASN A 173 -14.78 0.82 -6.92
CA ASN A 173 -14.01 -0.11 -7.73
C ASN A 173 -12.51 0.21 -7.58
N ASP A 174 -11.68 -0.83 -7.39
CA ASP A 174 -10.24 -0.70 -7.14
C ASP A 174 -9.53 0.11 -8.22
N VAL A 175 -9.94 -0.04 -9.47
CA VAL A 175 -9.37 0.68 -10.61
C VAL A 175 -9.49 2.22 -10.48
N ASN A 176 -10.50 2.72 -9.75
CA ASN A 176 -10.66 4.16 -9.55
C ASN A 176 -9.58 4.76 -8.64
N ALA A 177 -8.99 3.95 -7.77
CA ALA A 177 -7.90 4.39 -6.92
C ALA A 177 -6.59 4.65 -7.71
N MET A 178 -6.48 4.17 -8.95
CA MET A 178 -5.36 4.55 -9.83
C MET A 178 -5.33 6.06 -10.13
N ASP A 179 -6.45 6.76 -10.02
CA ASP A 179 -6.52 8.19 -10.33
C ASP A 179 -5.84 9.07 -9.28
N VAL A 180 -5.65 8.57 -8.07
CA VAL A 180 -5.06 9.30 -6.94
C VAL A 180 -3.62 8.89 -6.62
N ILE A 181 -3.05 7.90 -7.33
CA ILE A 181 -1.66 7.51 -7.15
C ILE A 181 -0.73 8.67 -7.54
N PRO A 182 0.24 9.05 -6.69
CA PRO A 182 1.27 10.01 -7.02
C PRO A 182 2.34 9.36 -7.92
N TYR A 183 2.06 9.31 -9.23
CA TYR A 183 2.98 8.71 -10.20
C TYR A 183 4.31 9.49 -10.29
N GLU A 184 5.42 8.77 -10.12
CA GLU A 184 6.78 9.32 -10.22
C GLU A 184 7.34 9.05 -11.63
N ILE A 185 7.89 10.06 -12.29
CA ILE A 185 8.51 9.97 -13.62
C ILE A 185 9.61 8.89 -13.62
N GLY A 186 9.65 8.07 -14.65
CA GLY A 186 10.65 7.02 -14.82
C GLY A 186 10.40 5.76 -13.99
N SER A 187 9.42 5.76 -13.08
CA SER A 187 9.14 4.62 -12.21
C SER A 187 8.24 3.57 -12.85
N TYR A 188 8.30 2.35 -12.33
CA TYR A 188 7.56 1.18 -12.81
C TYR A 188 6.44 0.82 -11.86
N TYR A 189 5.24 0.62 -12.38
CA TYR A 189 4.04 0.28 -11.60
C TYR A 189 3.52 -1.09 -11.99
N VAL A 190 3.45 -2.00 -11.03
CA VAL A 190 2.98 -3.36 -11.22
C VAL A 190 1.55 -3.49 -10.72
N PHE A 191 0.66 -3.99 -11.58
CA PHE A 191 -0.77 -4.11 -11.29
C PHE A 191 -1.30 -5.52 -11.57
N ASP A 192 -2.27 -5.96 -10.77
CA ASP A 192 -3.03 -7.16 -11.10
C ASP A 192 -4.04 -6.90 -12.24
N ARG A 193 -4.60 -7.98 -12.76
CA ARG A 193 -5.58 -8.01 -13.85
C ARG A 193 -6.81 -7.13 -13.60
N GLY A 194 -7.18 -6.90 -12.34
CA GLY A 194 -8.29 -6.01 -11.97
C GLY A 194 -8.10 -4.56 -12.44
N TYR A 195 -6.85 -4.13 -12.60
CA TYR A 195 -6.47 -2.76 -12.97
C TYR A 195 -6.30 -2.54 -14.48
N ASN A 196 -6.78 -3.44 -15.34
CA ASN A 196 -6.77 -3.25 -16.79
C ASN A 196 -7.80 -2.20 -17.22
N ASP A 197 -7.43 -0.94 -17.13
CA ASP A 197 -8.16 0.22 -17.64
C ASP A 197 -7.23 1.01 -18.57
N PHE A 198 -7.49 0.91 -19.87
CA PHE A 198 -6.59 1.46 -20.90
C PHE A 198 -6.47 2.98 -20.85
N LYS A 199 -7.50 3.70 -20.41
CA LYS A 199 -7.43 5.16 -20.22
C LYS A 199 -6.45 5.52 -19.11
N ARG A 200 -6.49 4.79 -17.98
CA ARG A 200 -5.58 5.01 -16.86
C ARG A 200 -4.17 4.52 -17.15
N LEU A 201 -4.02 3.39 -17.84
CA LEU A 201 -2.71 2.92 -18.31
C LEU A 201 -2.06 3.91 -19.28
N TYR A 202 -2.85 4.54 -20.18
CA TYR A 202 -2.34 5.59 -21.06
C TYR A 202 -1.90 6.84 -20.29
N ARG A 203 -2.66 7.23 -19.26
CA ARG A 203 -2.25 8.31 -18.35
C ARG A 203 -0.90 8.03 -17.70
N ILE A 204 -0.63 6.82 -17.22
CA ILE A 204 0.70 6.46 -16.67
C ILE A 204 1.79 6.69 -17.71
N LYS A 205 1.57 6.27 -18.96
CA LYS A 205 2.49 6.48 -20.06
C LYS A 205 2.71 7.97 -20.36
N THR A 206 1.67 8.80 -20.36
CA THR A 206 1.78 10.25 -20.61
C THR A 206 2.47 11.01 -19.47
N LEU A 207 2.59 10.41 -18.29
CA LEU A 207 3.37 10.91 -17.15
C LEU A 207 4.82 10.40 -17.17
N ASP A 208 5.30 9.88 -18.30
CA ASP A 208 6.64 9.31 -18.47
C ASP A 208 6.98 8.22 -17.44
N SER A 209 5.96 7.43 -17.08
CA SER A 209 6.07 6.30 -16.18
C SER A 209 5.75 5.00 -16.90
N PHE A 210 6.17 3.89 -16.31
CA PHE A 210 6.01 2.57 -16.90
C PHE A 210 5.05 1.72 -16.08
N PHE A 211 4.37 0.80 -16.75
CA PHE A 211 3.53 -0.18 -16.08
C PHE A 211 3.78 -1.59 -16.56
N VAL A 212 3.53 -2.54 -15.69
CA VAL A 212 3.39 -3.97 -16.01
C VAL A 212 2.06 -4.42 -15.42
N VAL A 213 1.12 -4.81 -16.25
CA VAL A 213 -0.20 -5.27 -15.81
C VAL A 213 -0.48 -6.67 -16.35
N ARG A 214 -1.06 -7.53 -15.52
CA ARG A 214 -1.51 -8.84 -15.97
C ARG A 214 -2.69 -8.70 -16.91
N SER A 215 -2.60 -9.26 -18.12
CA SER A 215 -3.62 -9.15 -19.14
C SER A 215 -4.92 -9.90 -18.78
N LYS A 216 -6.04 -9.41 -19.28
CA LYS A 216 -7.31 -10.15 -19.32
C LYS A 216 -7.26 -11.18 -20.47
N LYS A 217 -7.92 -12.34 -20.28
CA LYS A 217 -7.96 -13.41 -21.30
C LYS A 217 -8.68 -13.01 -22.59
N ASN A 218 -9.59 -12.05 -22.52
CA ASN A 218 -10.41 -11.59 -23.64
C ASN A 218 -9.84 -10.33 -24.32
N LEU A 219 -8.53 -10.09 -24.17
CA LEU A 219 -7.86 -8.96 -24.85
C LEU A 219 -7.94 -9.14 -26.37
N GLN A 220 -8.40 -8.11 -27.08
CA GLN A 220 -8.42 -8.06 -28.52
C GLN A 220 -7.26 -7.20 -29.02
N TYR A 221 -6.38 -7.77 -29.83
CA TYR A 221 -5.20 -7.10 -30.33
C TYR A 221 -4.75 -7.67 -31.68
N LYS A 222 -3.96 -6.87 -32.37
CA LYS A 222 -3.22 -7.25 -33.58
C LYS A 222 -1.74 -7.28 -33.23
N CYS A 223 -1.06 -8.36 -33.57
CA CYS A 223 0.38 -8.43 -33.45
C CYS A 223 1.05 -7.64 -34.57
N VAL A 224 1.91 -6.70 -34.20
CA VAL A 224 2.68 -5.86 -35.14
C VAL A 224 4.05 -6.46 -35.40
N LYS A 225 4.70 -6.91 -34.33
CA LYS A 225 6.05 -7.48 -34.37
C LYS A 225 6.22 -8.50 -33.26
N TRP A 226 6.97 -9.57 -33.51
CA TRP A 226 7.31 -10.57 -32.49
C TRP A 226 8.81 -10.85 -32.47
N SER A 227 9.31 -11.26 -31.29
CA SER A 227 10.71 -11.67 -31.09
C SER A 227 10.88 -13.11 -31.50
N ARG A 228 11.87 -13.40 -32.33
CA ARG A 228 12.18 -14.75 -32.80
C ARG A 228 13.03 -15.55 -31.80
N ARG A 229 13.85 -14.88 -30.99
CA ARG A 229 14.69 -15.51 -29.96
C ARG A 229 14.13 -15.19 -28.60
N LEU A 230 13.59 -16.21 -27.94
CA LEU A 230 12.96 -16.10 -26.65
C LEU A 230 13.87 -16.72 -25.57
N PRO A 231 14.08 -16.06 -24.43
CA PRO A 231 14.72 -16.67 -23.27
C PRO A 231 13.91 -17.85 -22.73
N GLN A 232 14.55 -18.67 -21.89
CA GLN A 232 13.87 -19.75 -21.20
C GLN A 232 12.62 -19.23 -20.46
N ASN A 233 11.54 -20.01 -20.48
CA ASN A 233 10.24 -19.70 -19.86
C ASN A 233 9.47 -18.51 -20.46
N ILE A 234 10.00 -17.83 -21.47
CA ILE A 234 9.25 -16.85 -22.25
C ILE A 234 8.60 -17.57 -23.43
N LEU A 235 7.27 -17.61 -23.43
CA LEU A 235 6.47 -18.28 -24.47
C LEU A 235 6.23 -17.37 -25.67
N SER A 236 6.08 -16.07 -25.43
CA SER A 236 5.87 -15.04 -26.46
C SER A 236 6.37 -13.70 -25.98
N ASP A 237 6.88 -12.90 -26.94
CA ASP A 237 7.26 -11.51 -26.73
C ASP A 237 6.95 -10.74 -28.00
N ALA A 238 5.90 -9.93 -27.96
CA ALA A 238 5.35 -9.27 -29.12
C ALA A 238 4.99 -7.80 -28.87
N GLU A 239 5.18 -6.98 -29.88
CA GLU A 239 4.57 -5.65 -29.95
C GLU A 239 3.18 -5.79 -30.56
N ILE A 240 2.18 -5.20 -29.91
CA ILE A 240 0.78 -5.34 -30.26
C ILE A 240 0.08 -3.98 -30.35
N GLU A 241 -0.96 -3.90 -31.15
CA GLU A 241 -1.93 -2.81 -31.18
C GLU A 241 -3.29 -3.32 -30.73
N LEU A 242 -3.97 -2.55 -29.89
CA LEU A 242 -5.32 -2.88 -29.43
C LEU A 242 -6.33 -2.69 -30.57
N THR A 243 -7.21 -3.66 -30.79
CA THR A 243 -8.18 -3.62 -31.89
C THR A 243 -9.63 -3.41 -31.42
N GLY A 244 -9.91 -3.60 -30.11
CA GLY A 244 -11.23 -3.28 -29.56
C GLY A 244 -11.52 -1.78 -29.64
N TYR A 245 -12.77 -1.40 -29.98
CA TYR A 245 -13.14 0.02 -30.20
C TYR A 245 -12.70 0.93 -29.05
N TYR A 246 -13.14 0.68 -27.81
CA TYR A 246 -12.74 1.49 -26.65
C TYR A 246 -11.26 1.31 -26.24
N PRO A 247 -10.71 0.09 -26.18
CA PRO A 247 -9.30 -0.10 -25.88
C PRO A 247 -8.38 0.67 -26.83
N HIS A 248 -8.61 0.61 -28.13
CA HIS A 248 -7.82 1.34 -29.13
C HIS A 248 -7.98 2.87 -28.99
N GLN A 249 -9.20 3.35 -28.74
CA GLN A 249 -9.45 4.78 -28.54
C GLN A 249 -8.75 5.32 -27.27
N TYR A 250 -8.73 4.55 -26.18
CA TYR A 250 -8.13 4.97 -24.91
C TYR A 250 -6.62 4.76 -24.84
N TYR A 251 -6.08 3.82 -25.60
CA TYR A 251 -4.65 3.56 -25.73
C TYR A 251 -4.29 3.35 -27.19
N PRO A 252 -4.04 4.45 -27.94
CA PRO A 252 -3.85 4.41 -29.39
C PRO A 252 -2.46 3.93 -29.83
N GLU A 253 -1.53 3.80 -28.90
CA GLU A 253 -0.15 3.40 -29.18
C GLU A 253 0.05 1.90 -29.00
N SER A 254 1.15 1.39 -29.58
CA SER A 254 1.53 -0.01 -29.43
C SER A 254 1.97 -0.31 -28.00
N LEU A 255 1.59 -1.48 -27.53
CA LEU A 255 1.98 -2.09 -26.26
C LEU A 255 2.88 -3.29 -26.51
N ARG A 256 3.60 -3.72 -25.49
CA ARG A 256 4.33 -4.99 -25.51
C ARG A 256 3.55 -6.02 -24.70
N LEU A 257 3.40 -7.20 -25.27
CA LEU A 257 2.76 -8.36 -24.67
C LEU A 257 3.82 -9.44 -24.46
N VAL A 258 3.98 -9.89 -23.21
CA VAL A 258 4.94 -10.94 -22.85
C VAL A 258 4.16 -12.09 -22.20
N GLN A 259 4.34 -13.31 -22.75
CA GLN A 259 3.81 -14.52 -22.15
C GLN A 259 4.95 -15.28 -21.47
N TYR A 260 4.73 -15.64 -20.21
CA TYR A 260 5.71 -16.26 -19.33
C TYR A 260 5.13 -17.52 -18.70
N TRP A 261 5.90 -18.61 -18.72
CA TRP A 261 5.59 -19.84 -18.01
C TRP A 261 6.23 -19.81 -16.63
N ASP A 262 5.41 -19.86 -15.59
CA ASP A 262 5.89 -19.97 -14.21
C ASP A 262 5.95 -21.44 -13.79
N GLU A 263 7.17 -21.97 -13.65
CA GLU A 263 7.43 -23.36 -13.27
C GLU A 263 6.96 -23.67 -11.83
N GLU A 264 7.09 -22.70 -10.91
CA GLU A 264 6.70 -22.89 -9.51
C GLU A 264 5.16 -22.99 -9.36
N LEU A 265 4.45 -22.14 -10.08
CA LEU A 265 2.98 -22.10 -10.06
C LEU A 265 2.36 -23.01 -11.13
N ASN A 266 3.17 -23.62 -11.98
CA ASN A 266 2.77 -24.47 -13.10
C ASN A 266 1.65 -23.85 -13.96
N ARG A 267 1.85 -22.58 -14.34
CA ARG A 267 0.85 -21.81 -15.13
C ARG A 267 1.48 -20.71 -15.97
N GLU A 268 0.72 -20.30 -16.99
CA GLU A 268 1.05 -19.19 -17.86
C GLU A 268 0.55 -17.86 -17.28
N PHE A 269 1.37 -16.82 -17.47
CA PHE A 269 1.04 -15.44 -17.24
C PHE A 269 1.24 -14.64 -18.52
N THR A 270 0.30 -13.72 -18.77
CA THR A 270 0.39 -12.77 -19.88
C THR A 270 0.43 -11.35 -19.32
N TYR A 271 1.48 -10.62 -19.66
CA TYR A 271 1.71 -9.25 -19.21
C TYR A 271 1.60 -8.26 -20.35
N LEU A 272 0.99 -7.12 -20.08
CA LEU A 272 0.98 -5.93 -20.94
C LEU A 272 1.86 -4.86 -20.32
N THR A 273 2.64 -4.16 -21.13
CA THR A 273 3.52 -3.09 -20.67
C THR A 273 3.81 -2.07 -21.76
N ASN A 274 4.12 -0.83 -21.35
CA ASN A 274 4.74 0.19 -22.17
C ASN A 274 6.28 0.24 -22.02
N ALA A 275 6.86 -0.56 -21.12
CA ALA A 275 8.30 -0.62 -20.87
C ALA A 275 9.04 -1.41 -21.95
N LYS A 276 9.18 -0.81 -23.15
CA LYS A 276 9.79 -1.49 -24.31
C LYS A 276 11.28 -1.78 -24.17
N ARG A 277 11.98 -1.07 -23.25
CA ARG A 277 13.44 -1.22 -23.05
C ARG A 277 13.82 -2.41 -22.16
N LEU A 278 12.90 -2.90 -21.32
CA LEU A 278 13.17 -4.04 -20.45
C LEU A 278 13.22 -5.33 -21.26
N SER A 279 14.04 -6.30 -20.81
CA SER A 279 13.96 -7.66 -21.34
C SER A 279 12.65 -8.35 -20.91
N ALA A 280 12.21 -9.37 -21.66
CA ALA A 280 11.01 -10.13 -21.31
C ALA A 280 11.11 -10.78 -19.93
N LEU A 281 12.30 -11.26 -19.54
CA LEU A 281 12.55 -11.79 -18.20
C LEU A 281 12.49 -10.74 -17.11
N GLN A 282 12.97 -9.51 -17.36
CA GLN A 282 12.81 -8.41 -16.39
C GLN A 282 11.33 -8.11 -16.16
N ILE A 283 10.52 -8.05 -17.22
CA ILE A 283 9.06 -7.83 -17.11
C ILE A 283 8.40 -8.92 -16.28
N ALA A 284 8.73 -10.21 -16.53
CA ALA A 284 8.21 -11.33 -15.75
C ALA A 284 8.64 -11.25 -14.28
N ASN A 285 9.89 -10.91 -14.01
CA ASN A 285 10.46 -10.81 -12.66
C ASN A 285 9.86 -9.63 -11.86
N LEU A 286 9.49 -8.52 -12.52
CA LEU A 286 8.80 -7.42 -11.85
C LEU A 286 7.45 -7.84 -11.27
N TYR A 287 6.77 -8.77 -11.92
CA TYR A 287 5.47 -9.26 -11.46
C TYR A 287 5.57 -10.43 -10.47
N LYS A 288 6.64 -11.22 -10.51
CA LYS A 288 6.81 -12.41 -9.66
C LYS A 288 7.16 -12.06 -8.21
N LYS A 289 7.77 -10.93 -7.96
CA LYS A 289 8.17 -10.44 -6.63
C LYS A 289 7.10 -9.58 -5.99
#